data_8da76188032e7ab98169ab61a2241ccc
#
_entry.id   8da76188032e7ab98169ab61a2241ccc
#
_cell.length_a   1.000
_cell.length_b   1.000
_cell.length_c   1.000
_cell.angle_alpha   90.00
_cell.angle_beta   90.00
_cell.angle_gamma   90.00
#
_symmetry.space_group_name_H-M   'P 1'
#
loop_
_entity.id
_entity.type
_entity.pdbx_description
1 polymer ?
#
loop_
_entity_poly.entity_id
_entity_poly.type
_entity_poly.pdbx_seq_one_letter_code
_entity_poly.pdbx_strand_id
1 'polypeptide(L)'
;MDLNFLIRRANSPNEKTGCIFMFHGYGSNKEDLFSLEQYLPSSQTIISLEAPLKLPFGGFSWFDIDYSDVIENNLDKRYKEINESIDSLLKNIDRHIENENLNKDDITILGFSQGGSICWKLGLDYSKKFRRVIPLSSFIHPSYLNENLDFYKELLIYSSHGIQDEVIPINLVEDYIKSLS
;
A
#
# COMPACT_ATOMS: atom_id res chain seq x y z
N MET A 1 13.40 0.48 11.23
CA MET A 1 14.07 -0.67 10.56
C MET A 1 14.13 -0.37 9.07
N ASP A 2 15.23 -0.76 8.43
CA ASP A 2 15.36 -0.63 6.98
C ASP A 2 14.73 -1.85 6.32
N LEU A 3 13.77 -1.61 5.43
CA LEU A 3 13.10 -2.69 4.70
C LEU A 3 13.95 -3.09 3.48
N ASN A 4 13.97 -4.39 3.18
CA ASN A 4 14.53 -4.88 1.93
C ASN A 4 13.68 -4.40 0.76
N PHE A 5 14.31 -4.17 -0.40
CA PHE A 5 13.62 -3.66 -1.56
C PHE A 5 14.24 -4.11 -2.88
N LEU A 6 13.45 -3.97 -3.95
CA LEU A 6 13.93 -3.99 -5.33
C LEU A 6 13.63 -2.64 -5.97
N ILE A 7 14.46 -2.21 -6.90
CA ILE A 7 14.32 -0.93 -7.58
C ILE A 7 14.57 -1.06 -9.08
N ARG A 8 13.70 -0.46 -9.89
CA ARG A 8 13.93 -0.09 -11.27
C ARG A 8 13.89 1.43 -11.38
N ARG A 9 15.01 2.05 -11.72
CA ARG A 9 15.07 3.50 -11.91
C ARG A 9 14.43 3.91 -13.23
N ALA A 10 13.83 5.09 -13.25
CA ALA A 10 13.28 5.67 -14.47
C ALA A 10 14.36 5.92 -15.54
N ASN A 11 13.95 5.91 -16.81
CA ASN A 11 14.85 6.16 -17.95
C ASN A 11 15.19 7.65 -18.16
N SER A 12 15.02 8.50 -17.17
CA SER A 12 15.26 9.94 -17.21
C SER A 12 16.28 10.36 -16.14
N PRO A 13 17.58 10.08 -16.33
CA PRO A 13 18.58 10.16 -15.26
C PRO A 13 18.89 11.59 -14.77
N ASN A 14 18.46 12.62 -15.50
CA ASN A 14 18.76 14.03 -15.18
C ASN A 14 17.55 14.80 -14.60
N GLU A 15 16.41 14.13 -14.38
CA GLU A 15 15.20 14.75 -13.87
C GLU A 15 14.76 14.07 -12.58
N LYS A 16 14.10 14.84 -11.71
CA LYS A 16 13.37 14.25 -10.57
C LYS A 16 12.16 13.52 -11.12
N THR A 17 12.19 12.19 -11.06
CA THR A 17 11.11 11.34 -11.54
C THR A 17 10.12 11.02 -10.42
N GLY A 18 8.85 10.81 -10.78
CA GLY A 18 7.90 10.22 -9.85
C GLY A 18 8.29 8.79 -9.49
N CYS A 19 7.61 8.24 -8.49
CA CYS A 19 7.86 6.89 -8.01
C CYS A 19 6.57 6.12 -7.76
N ILE A 20 6.60 4.81 -8.03
CA ILE A 20 5.58 3.86 -7.63
C ILE A 20 6.18 2.94 -6.56
N PHE A 21 5.72 3.08 -5.31
CA PHE A 21 6.03 2.13 -4.25
C PHE A 21 5.04 0.97 -4.28
N MET A 22 5.54 -0.25 -4.18
CA MET A 22 4.74 -1.47 -4.27
C MET A 22 4.78 -2.25 -2.96
N PHE A 23 3.60 -2.72 -2.51
CA PHE A 23 3.41 -3.47 -1.27
C PHE A 23 2.72 -4.79 -1.56
N HIS A 24 3.43 -5.90 -1.35
CA HIS A 24 2.95 -7.26 -1.63
C HIS A 24 1.86 -7.74 -0.66
N GLY A 25 1.19 -8.82 -1.01
CA GLY A 25 0.19 -9.48 -0.17
C GLY A 25 0.79 -10.31 0.98
N TYR A 26 -0.06 -10.78 1.89
CA TYR A 26 0.30 -11.66 2.99
C TYR A 26 0.96 -12.95 2.46
N GLY A 27 2.06 -13.36 3.07
CA GLY A 27 2.78 -14.58 2.69
C GLY A 27 3.63 -14.46 1.42
N SER A 28 3.68 -13.28 0.81
CA SER A 28 4.47 -12.99 -0.38
C SER A 28 5.78 -12.25 -0.03
N ASN A 29 6.38 -11.60 -1.01
CA ASN A 29 7.67 -10.91 -0.90
C ASN A 29 7.76 -9.76 -1.92
N LYS A 30 8.87 -9.01 -1.91
CA LYS A 30 9.11 -7.87 -2.80
C LYS A 30 9.19 -8.26 -4.29
N GLU A 31 9.56 -9.49 -4.62
CA GLU A 31 9.71 -9.98 -6.00
C GLU A 31 8.36 -10.14 -6.70
N ASP A 32 7.31 -10.43 -5.95
CA ASP A 32 5.98 -10.72 -6.48
C ASP A 32 5.43 -9.56 -7.31
N LEU A 33 5.11 -8.43 -6.71
CA LEU A 33 4.61 -7.27 -7.45
C LEU A 33 5.68 -6.64 -8.35
N PHE A 34 6.97 -6.76 -8.00
CA PHE A 34 8.05 -6.26 -8.84
C PHE A 34 8.09 -6.92 -10.21
N SER A 35 7.55 -8.12 -10.35
CA SER A 35 7.40 -8.80 -11.65
C SER A 35 6.56 -8.00 -12.66
N LEU A 36 5.73 -7.08 -12.19
CA LEU A 36 4.90 -6.19 -13.01
C LEU A 36 5.63 -4.94 -13.49
N GLU A 37 6.88 -4.69 -13.05
CA GLU A 37 7.62 -3.45 -13.32
C GLU A 37 7.74 -3.14 -14.82
N GLN A 38 7.89 -4.17 -15.64
CA GLN A 38 7.99 -4.06 -17.10
C GLN A 38 6.73 -3.50 -17.78
N TYR A 39 5.56 -3.61 -17.14
CA TYR A 39 4.28 -3.09 -17.63
C TYR A 39 3.99 -1.69 -17.11
N LEU A 40 4.81 -1.17 -16.19
CA LEU A 40 4.65 0.15 -15.60
C LEU A 40 5.47 1.20 -16.38
N PRO A 41 5.06 2.49 -16.33
CA PRO A 41 5.70 3.54 -17.08
C PRO A 41 7.21 3.59 -16.87
N SER A 42 7.99 3.62 -17.96
CA SER A 42 9.45 3.73 -17.90
C SER A 42 9.94 5.09 -17.38
N SER A 43 9.08 6.10 -17.36
CA SER A 43 9.33 7.43 -16.80
C SER A 43 9.19 7.49 -15.27
N GLN A 44 8.72 6.42 -14.63
CA GLN A 44 8.57 6.31 -13.19
C GLN A 44 9.61 5.38 -12.59
N THR A 45 10.19 5.75 -11.45
CA THR A 45 10.97 4.82 -10.63
C THR A 45 10.01 3.85 -9.93
N ILE A 46 10.35 2.57 -9.90
CA ILE A 46 9.55 1.53 -9.25
C ILE A 46 10.35 0.99 -8.07
N ILE A 47 9.74 0.99 -6.88
CA ILE A 47 10.36 0.45 -5.66
C ILE A 47 9.38 -0.53 -5.02
N SER A 48 9.74 -1.81 -4.98
CA SER A 48 8.98 -2.84 -4.28
C SER A 48 9.61 -3.13 -2.93
N LEU A 49 8.86 -2.90 -1.86
CA LEU A 49 9.30 -3.09 -0.49
C LEU A 49 8.89 -4.47 0.04
N GLU A 50 9.75 -5.07 0.86
CA GLU A 50 9.47 -6.31 1.59
C GLU A 50 8.93 -5.99 2.97
N ALA A 51 7.84 -6.66 3.34
CA ALA A 51 7.22 -6.50 4.65
C ALA A 51 8.15 -6.98 5.78
N PRO A 52 8.05 -6.41 7.00
CA PRO A 52 9.02 -6.65 8.07
C PRO A 52 8.85 -7.99 8.80
N LEU A 53 7.66 -8.58 8.79
CA LEU A 53 7.36 -9.79 9.57
C LEU A 53 7.56 -11.04 8.71
N LYS A 54 8.59 -11.83 9.02
CA LYS A 54 8.83 -13.11 8.36
C LYS A 54 7.89 -14.18 8.91
N LEU A 55 7.20 -14.88 8.02
CA LEU A 55 6.26 -15.93 8.40
C LEU A 55 6.96 -17.31 8.54
N PRO A 56 6.49 -18.18 9.46
CA PRO A 56 7.09 -19.50 9.70
C PRO A 56 7.06 -20.43 8.48
N PHE A 57 6.06 -20.27 7.62
CA PHE A 57 5.86 -21.09 6.40
C PHE A 57 6.47 -20.46 5.15
N GLY A 58 7.22 -19.37 5.29
CA GLY A 58 7.83 -18.61 4.20
C GLY A 58 7.03 -17.36 3.82
N GLY A 59 7.72 -16.42 3.13
CA GLY A 59 7.16 -15.11 2.82
C GLY A 59 7.10 -14.15 4.01
N PHE A 60 6.44 -13.01 3.80
CA PHE A 60 6.42 -11.89 4.74
C PHE A 60 5.02 -11.30 4.89
N SER A 61 4.80 -10.54 5.97
CA SER A 61 3.56 -9.82 6.20
C SER A 61 3.80 -8.42 6.77
N TRP A 62 2.88 -7.50 6.48
CA TRP A 62 2.92 -6.14 6.99
C TRP A 62 2.46 -6.06 8.45
N PHE A 63 1.50 -6.89 8.81
CA PHE A 63 0.97 -7.07 10.16
C PHE A 63 0.47 -8.50 10.32
N ASP A 64 0.37 -8.96 11.54
CA ASP A 64 -0.13 -10.31 11.81
C ASP A 64 -1.63 -10.43 11.48
N ILE A 65 -2.02 -11.57 10.93
CA ILE A 65 -3.41 -11.94 10.72
C ILE A 65 -3.72 -13.10 11.67
N ASP A 66 -4.15 -12.78 12.87
CA ASP A 66 -4.74 -13.78 13.76
C ASP A 66 -6.21 -13.95 13.39
N TYR A 67 -6.57 -15.12 12.90
CA TYR A 67 -7.96 -15.43 12.56
C TYR A 67 -8.87 -15.43 13.81
N SER A 68 -8.33 -15.64 15.02
CA SER A 68 -9.06 -15.50 16.26
C SER A 68 -9.47 -14.05 16.53
N ASP A 69 -8.60 -13.08 16.21
CA ASP A 69 -8.91 -11.66 16.32
C ASP A 69 -10.02 -11.23 15.34
N VAL A 70 -10.18 -11.93 14.21
CA VAL A 70 -11.32 -11.72 13.29
C VAL A 70 -12.62 -12.16 13.90
N ILE A 71 -12.62 -13.34 14.55
CA ILE A 71 -13.80 -13.95 15.19
C ILE A 71 -14.19 -13.17 16.46
N GLU A 72 -13.20 -12.74 17.23
CA GLU A 72 -13.40 -12.02 18.50
C GLU A 72 -13.59 -10.50 18.29
N ASN A 73 -13.51 -10.00 17.05
CA ASN A 73 -13.58 -8.58 16.70
C ASN A 73 -12.59 -7.72 17.49
N ASN A 74 -11.40 -8.27 17.80
CA ASN A 74 -10.33 -7.60 18.53
C ASN A 74 -9.54 -6.65 17.61
N LEU A 75 -10.19 -5.56 17.24
CA LEU A 75 -9.65 -4.58 16.29
C LEU A 75 -8.47 -3.77 16.86
N ASP A 76 -8.44 -3.55 18.19
CA ASP A 76 -7.46 -2.65 18.83
C ASP A 76 -6.01 -3.17 18.70
N LYS A 77 -5.78 -4.47 18.88
CA LYS A 77 -4.46 -5.08 18.71
C LYS A 77 -3.97 -4.95 17.26
N ARG A 78 -4.87 -5.25 16.32
CA ARG A 78 -4.59 -5.15 14.89
C ARG A 78 -4.26 -3.72 14.45
N TYR A 79 -4.95 -2.71 15.01
CA TYR A 79 -4.66 -1.30 14.75
C TYR A 79 -3.26 -0.90 15.18
N LYS A 80 -2.80 -1.38 16.33
CA LYS A 80 -1.46 -1.07 16.81
C LYS A 80 -0.39 -1.61 15.85
N GLU A 81 -0.50 -2.86 15.43
CA GLU A 81 0.44 -3.50 14.51
C GLU A 81 0.43 -2.84 13.12
N ILE A 82 -0.76 -2.49 12.60
CA ILE A 82 -0.88 -1.73 11.36
C ILE A 82 -0.20 -0.38 11.48
N ASN A 83 -0.41 0.36 12.56
CA ASN A 83 0.21 1.68 12.76
C ASN A 83 1.73 1.58 12.88
N GLU A 84 2.28 0.57 13.54
CA GLU A 84 3.73 0.33 13.59
C GLU A 84 4.31 0.05 12.18
N SER A 85 3.58 -0.70 11.36
CA SER A 85 3.96 -0.93 9.96
C SER A 85 3.89 0.35 9.12
N ILE A 86 2.86 1.17 9.30
CA ILE A 86 2.70 2.47 8.62
C ILE A 86 3.88 3.40 8.95
N ASP A 87 4.24 3.53 10.23
CA ASP A 87 5.36 4.37 10.66
C ASP A 87 6.70 3.92 10.05
N SER A 88 6.92 2.61 9.99
CA SER A 88 8.10 2.04 9.34
C SER A 88 8.12 2.32 7.85
N LEU A 89 6.98 2.14 7.17
CA LEU A 89 6.84 2.41 5.74
C LEU A 89 7.08 3.87 5.40
N LEU A 90 6.49 4.81 6.12
CA LEU A 90 6.67 6.24 5.90
C LEU A 90 8.15 6.63 5.96
N LYS A 91 8.88 6.15 6.98
CA LYS A 91 10.33 6.39 7.11
C LYS A 91 11.12 5.82 5.93
N ASN A 92 10.75 4.63 5.45
CA ASN A 92 11.42 4.01 4.29
C ASN A 92 11.09 4.75 2.99
N ILE A 93 9.82 5.16 2.78
CA ILE A 93 9.41 5.97 1.64
C ILE A 93 10.15 7.30 1.61
N ASP A 94 10.20 8.04 2.72
CA ASP A 94 10.90 9.33 2.81
C ASP A 94 12.39 9.18 2.48
N ARG A 95 13.04 8.17 3.06
CA ARG A 95 14.44 7.87 2.77
C ARG A 95 14.69 7.56 1.29
N HIS A 96 13.81 6.79 0.64
CA HIS A 96 13.95 6.53 -0.79
C HIS A 96 13.71 7.78 -1.65
N ILE A 97 12.75 8.64 -1.26
CA ILE A 97 12.53 9.92 -1.94
C ILE A 97 13.81 10.78 -1.91
N GLU A 98 14.48 10.83 -0.77
CA GLU A 98 15.73 11.58 -0.61
C GLU A 98 16.90 10.93 -1.36
N ASN A 99 17.15 9.63 -1.11
CA ASN A 99 18.34 8.94 -1.65
C ASN A 99 18.32 8.79 -3.16
N GLU A 100 17.14 8.59 -3.75
CA GLU A 100 16.96 8.43 -5.19
C GLU A 100 16.59 9.76 -5.89
N ASN A 101 16.59 10.89 -5.14
CA ASN A 101 16.23 12.22 -5.62
C ASN A 101 14.90 12.27 -6.38
N LEU A 102 13.87 11.64 -5.81
CA LEU A 102 12.55 11.50 -6.45
C LEU A 102 11.72 12.79 -6.35
N ASN A 103 10.75 12.92 -7.25
CA ASN A 103 9.74 13.96 -7.15
C ASN A 103 8.71 13.63 -6.08
N LYS A 104 8.81 14.28 -4.91
CA LYS A 104 7.89 14.07 -3.77
C LYS A 104 6.42 14.38 -4.08
N ASP A 105 6.14 15.17 -5.11
CA ASP A 105 4.79 15.57 -5.50
C ASP A 105 4.18 14.60 -6.54
N ASP A 106 4.93 13.55 -6.94
CA ASP A 106 4.46 12.53 -7.89
C ASP A 106 4.72 11.11 -7.36
N ILE A 107 4.25 10.85 -6.14
CA ILE A 107 4.37 9.54 -5.50
C ILE A 107 3.07 8.75 -5.65
N THR A 108 3.19 7.53 -6.14
CA THR A 108 2.13 6.53 -6.25
C THR A 108 2.41 5.39 -5.27
N ILE A 109 1.39 4.91 -4.59
CA ILE A 109 1.44 3.65 -3.83
C ILE A 109 0.51 2.62 -4.47
N LEU A 110 1.01 1.42 -4.67
CA LEU A 110 0.31 0.29 -5.27
C LEU A 110 0.45 -0.92 -4.35
N GLY A 111 -0.63 -1.58 -4.03
CA GLY A 111 -0.58 -2.75 -3.16
C GLY A 111 -1.65 -3.78 -3.51
N PHE A 112 -1.33 -5.05 -3.21
CA PHE A 112 -2.23 -6.17 -3.42
C PHE A 112 -2.62 -6.80 -2.09
N SER A 113 -3.90 -7.12 -1.90
CA SER A 113 -4.43 -7.79 -0.72
C SER A 113 -4.05 -7.05 0.57
N GLN A 114 -3.25 -7.63 1.48
CA GLN A 114 -2.76 -6.97 2.69
C GLN A 114 -1.99 -5.67 2.38
N GLY A 115 -1.14 -5.67 1.33
CA GLY A 115 -0.46 -4.47 0.85
C GLY A 115 -1.42 -3.41 0.31
N GLY A 116 -2.55 -3.81 -0.27
CA GLY A 116 -3.61 -2.91 -0.67
C GLY A 116 -4.33 -2.27 0.53
N SER A 117 -4.53 -3.01 1.62
CA SER A 117 -5.04 -2.45 2.88
C SER A 117 -4.08 -1.42 3.49
N ILE A 118 -2.77 -1.64 3.36
CA ILE A 118 -1.74 -0.64 3.70
C ILE A 118 -1.86 0.60 2.79
N CYS A 119 -2.10 0.41 1.48
CA CYS A 119 -2.33 1.54 0.56
C CYS A 119 -3.55 2.37 0.96
N TRP A 120 -4.66 1.74 1.34
CA TRP A 120 -5.83 2.44 1.86
C TRP A 120 -5.47 3.29 3.08
N LYS A 121 -4.84 2.68 4.08
CA LYS A 121 -4.45 3.37 5.31
C LYS A 121 -3.51 4.54 5.05
N LEU A 122 -2.42 4.31 4.31
CA LEU A 122 -1.47 5.36 3.94
C LEU A 122 -2.11 6.48 3.13
N GLY A 123 -2.89 6.13 2.11
CA GLY A 123 -3.50 7.10 1.21
C GLY A 123 -4.51 7.99 1.92
N LEU A 124 -5.32 7.43 2.82
CA LEU A 124 -6.35 8.16 3.53
C LEU A 124 -5.79 8.99 4.69
N ASP A 125 -4.84 8.46 5.47
CA ASP A 125 -4.24 9.19 6.58
C ASP A 125 -3.26 10.29 6.11
N TYR A 126 -2.60 10.07 4.97
CA TYR A 126 -1.54 10.94 4.44
C TYR A 126 -1.85 11.41 3.01
N SER A 127 -3.10 11.78 2.73
CA SER A 127 -3.62 12.13 1.40
C SER A 127 -2.81 13.20 0.65
N LYS A 128 -2.14 14.10 1.38
CA LYS A 128 -1.26 15.13 0.78
C LYS A 128 0.13 14.63 0.39
N LYS A 129 0.52 13.43 0.85
CA LYS A 129 1.83 12.84 0.56
C LYS A 129 1.82 12.05 -0.73
N PHE A 130 0.67 11.47 -1.07
CA PHE A 130 0.53 10.58 -2.20
C PHE A 130 -0.37 11.20 -3.26
N ARG A 131 0.09 11.18 -4.51
CA ARG A 131 -0.72 11.65 -5.64
C ARG A 131 -1.70 10.59 -6.12
N ARG A 132 -1.29 9.30 -6.07
CA ARG A 132 -2.12 8.17 -6.52
C ARG A 132 -2.05 7.03 -5.53
N VAL A 133 -3.19 6.40 -5.32
CA VAL A 133 -3.36 5.22 -4.45
C VAL A 133 -4.03 4.13 -5.26
N ILE A 134 -3.37 2.97 -5.36
CA ILE A 134 -3.81 1.84 -6.19
C ILE A 134 -3.93 0.59 -5.31
N PRO A 135 -5.01 0.44 -4.55
CA PRO A 135 -5.30 -0.74 -3.74
C PRO A 135 -6.00 -1.80 -4.60
N LEU A 136 -5.41 -2.98 -4.72
CA LEU A 136 -5.92 -4.09 -5.52
C LEU A 136 -6.37 -5.22 -4.61
N SER A 137 -7.60 -5.75 -4.84
CA SER A 137 -8.19 -6.89 -4.11
C SER A 137 -7.96 -6.80 -2.60
N SER A 138 -8.35 -5.69 -1.99
CA SER A 138 -7.96 -5.35 -0.63
C SER A 138 -9.13 -4.86 0.21
N PHE A 139 -9.01 -5.07 1.51
CA PHE A 139 -9.96 -4.59 2.48
C PHE A 139 -9.69 -3.14 2.88
N ILE A 140 -10.74 -2.34 2.95
CA ILE A 140 -10.73 -1.00 3.53
C ILE A 140 -11.46 -1.04 4.87
N HIS A 141 -10.78 -0.60 5.93
CA HIS A 141 -11.43 -0.54 7.24
C HIS A 141 -12.24 0.76 7.38
N PRO A 142 -13.47 0.72 7.88
CA PRO A 142 -14.33 1.89 8.02
C PRO A 142 -13.68 3.04 8.79
N SER A 143 -12.90 2.73 9.82
CA SER A 143 -12.20 3.74 10.63
C SER A 143 -11.09 4.51 9.89
N TYR A 144 -10.73 4.11 8.67
CA TYR A 144 -9.76 4.86 7.86
C TYR A 144 -10.42 6.07 7.17
N LEU A 145 -11.74 6.08 7.07
CA LEU A 145 -12.48 7.15 6.41
C LEU A 145 -12.65 8.34 7.36
N ASN A 146 -12.25 9.51 6.89
CA ASN A 146 -12.56 10.76 7.56
C ASN A 146 -13.99 11.18 7.18
N GLU A 147 -14.77 11.68 8.13
CA GLU A 147 -16.11 12.22 7.87
C GLU A 147 -16.09 13.41 6.90
N ASN A 148 -15.00 14.16 6.89
CA ASN A 148 -14.80 15.26 5.95
C ASN A 148 -14.06 14.78 4.69
N LEU A 149 -14.80 14.46 3.64
CA LEU A 149 -14.28 13.99 2.36
C LEU A 149 -13.42 15.03 1.61
N ASP A 150 -13.49 16.30 2.00
CA ASP A 150 -12.63 17.35 1.42
C ASP A 150 -11.13 17.06 1.60
N PHE A 151 -10.77 16.23 2.57
CA PHE A 151 -9.39 15.77 2.76
C PHE A 151 -8.83 14.98 1.57
N TYR A 152 -9.72 14.38 0.76
CA TYR A 152 -9.33 13.46 -0.31
C TYR A 152 -9.47 14.04 -1.72
N LYS A 153 -9.89 15.31 -1.86
CA LYS A 153 -10.20 15.94 -3.16
C LYS A 153 -9.10 15.84 -4.22
N GLU A 154 -7.84 15.86 -3.81
CA GLU A 154 -6.70 15.84 -4.72
C GLU A 154 -6.09 14.43 -4.86
N LEU A 155 -6.58 13.48 -4.08
CA LEU A 155 -6.08 12.11 -4.09
C LEU A 155 -6.72 11.33 -5.24
N LEU A 156 -5.90 10.83 -6.15
CA LEU A 156 -6.38 9.96 -7.23
C LEU A 156 -6.36 8.52 -6.76
N ILE A 157 -7.54 7.90 -6.67
CA ILE A 157 -7.69 6.51 -6.24
C ILE A 157 -8.14 5.66 -7.44
N TYR A 158 -7.43 4.57 -7.69
CA TYR A 158 -7.87 3.49 -8.57
C TYR A 158 -7.93 2.20 -7.76
N SER A 159 -9.12 1.66 -7.60
CA SER A 159 -9.32 0.37 -6.92
C SER A 159 -9.86 -0.67 -7.88
N SER A 160 -9.35 -1.89 -7.77
CA SER A 160 -9.85 -3.05 -8.52
C SER A 160 -10.07 -4.22 -7.58
N HIS A 161 -11.19 -4.92 -7.75
CA HIS A 161 -11.57 -6.06 -6.91
C HIS A 161 -12.25 -7.14 -7.74
N GLY A 162 -11.91 -8.40 -7.46
CA GLY A 162 -12.57 -9.53 -8.09
C GLY A 162 -13.99 -9.73 -7.59
N ILE A 163 -14.97 -9.86 -8.51
CA ILE A 163 -16.37 -10.12 -8.13
C ILE A 163 -16.51 -11.48 -7.41
N GLN A 164 -15.63 -12.43 -7.74
CA GLN A 164 -15.58 -13.78 -7.17
C GLN A 164 -14.44 -13.96 -6.16
N ASP A 165 -14.01 -12.88 -5.51
CA ASP A 165 -12.98 -12.97 -4.46
C ASP A 165 -13.59 -13.64 -3.23
N GLU A 166 -13.13 -14.87 -2.95
CA GLU A 166 -13.59 -15.68 -1.80
C GLU A 166 -12.83 -15.34 -0.51
N VAL A 167 -11.69 -14.64 -0.62
CA VAL A 167 -10.86 -14.26 0.54
C VAL A 167 -11.34 -12.94 1.13
N ILE A 168 -11.58 -11.95 0.26
CA ILE A 168 -12.14 -10.65 0.62
C ILE A 168 -13.38 -10.42 -0.24
N PRO A 169 -14.57 -10.84 0.21
CA PRO A 169 -15.80 -10.67 -0.56
C PRO A 169 -16.06 -9.21 -0.91
N ILE A 170 -16.40 -8.94 -2.19
CA ILE A 170 -16.55 -7.57 -2.72
C ILE A 170 -17.57 -6.73 -1.93
N ASN A 171 -18.61 -7.34 -1.38
CA ASN A 171 -19.62 -6.65 -0.58
C ASN A 171 -19.06 -6.03 0.72
N LEU A 172 -17.90 -6.49 1.20
CA LEU A 172 -17.22 -5.87 2.36
C LEU A 172 -16.45 -4.59 1.99
N VAL A 173 -16.32 -4.29 0.71
CA VAL A 173 -15.47 -3.19 0.20
C VAL A 173 -16.27 -2.18 -0.60
N GLU A 174 -17.27 -2.63 -1.35
CA GLU A 174 -18.00 -1.84 -2.33
C GLU A 174 -18.66 -0.59 -1.72
N ASP A 175 -19.29 -0.72 -0.56
CA ASP A 175 -20.00 0.39 0.08
C ASP A 175 -19.03 1.49 0.53
N TYR A 176 -17.82 1.12 0.97
CA TYR A 176 -16.79 2.10 1.35
C TYR A 176 -16.18 2.79 0.15
N ILE A 177 -15.97 2.07 -0.96
CA ILE A 177 -15.48 2.67 -2.21
C ILE A 177 -16.51 3.66 -2.74
N LYS A 178 -17.80 3.32 -2.72
CA LYS A 178 -18.89 4.23 -3.14
C LYS A 178 -18.95 5.47 -2.28
N SER A 179 -18.61 5.40 -1.00
CA SER A 179 -18.61 6.57 -0.11
C SER A 179 -17.49 7.57 -0.41
N LEU A 180 -16.46 7.15 -1.16
CA LEU A 180 -15.32 7.99 -1.58
C LEU A 180 -15.50 8.62 -2.98
N SER A 181 -16.56 8.27 -3.71
CA SER A 181 -16.84 8.73 -5.08
C SER A 181 -17.91 9.90 -5.16
#